data_b3948a7007e1596e8289ebead862434c
#
_entry.id   b3948a7007e1596e8289ebead862434c
#
_cell.length_a   1.000
_cell.length_b   1.000
_cell.length_c   1.000
_cell.angle_alpha   90.00
_cell.angle_beta   90.00
_cell.angle_gamma   90.00
#
_symmetry.space_group_name_H-M   'P 1'
#
loop_
_entity.id
_entity.type
_entity.pdbx_description
1 polymer ?
#
loop_
_entity_poly.entity_id
_entity_poly.type
_entity_poly.pdbx_seq_one_letter_code
_entity_poly.pdbx_strand_id
1 'polypeptide(L)'
;MRLLQGSFSMPNAHNRPHVFIVQADLPRLKTDAWLLPCDAGFHVLSSWIPQEYQAGLAQRNTDTYVLPVALFDEWTSGRRRTVRHNDWPGRSMPWLTNVGGGSKYEVAWYLEAVSQFVEEASTWAKAGLKRSRPLLGVPAVGTGFGGQWDKKAGVIDALFDHLVELGRLHDVDIVFTLFDPQSFAAAQLARKRRVEVGSFGWDLDSHLLASATALAERAKAGALVMFLGSGVSVGAGLPTWRDFLGRLADQAGLSDSELEALQNLDAMDAGSIVERYLGGREALEKSTRALLDTQECSLQHALIASIPHEAAVTLNYDTLYESASKVVVGDVAVLPQERNPRAKRWLLKLHGCVERGDLVLTRKDYLRFGERRSALAGIVQALLITKHMLFIGFGMTDPNFLRILDDVRRSLGDVSNEKDLSHPIGTVLMLNHDPLRNLLFDADLKMESMASAHAPDSARQLEIFLDLIAFRSASTTAFFFDSTYDALLSAREREFRDALQNLHQEFAEDRPENIWAEFEKLMAKNIKE
;
A
#
# COMPACT_ATOMS: atom_id res chain seq x y z
N MET A 1 -16.48 4.28 55.99
CA MET A 1 -16.76 5.07 54.83
C MET A 1 -15.47 5.17 54.02
N ARG A 2 -15.22 4.17 53.16
CA ARG A 2 -14.05 4.11 52.25
C ARG A 2 -14.52 4.49 50.86
N LEU A 3 -14.11 5.66 50.39
CA LEU A 3 -14.32 6.14 49.05
C LEU A 3 -13.47 5.28 48.07
N LEU A 4 -14.15 4.58 47.20
CA LEU A 4 -13.56 3.93 46.03
C LEU A 4 -13.12 5.03 45.06
N GLN A 5 -11.83 5.33 44.98
CA GLN A 5 -11.23 6.05 43.86
C GLN A 5 -11.11 5.07 42.70
N GLY A 6 -12.07 5.10 41.81
CA GLY A 6 -11.93 4.51 40.49
C GLY A 6 -10.92 5.32 39.70
N SER A 7 -9.75 4.75 39.42
CA SER A 7 -8.79 5.29 38.49
C SER A 7 -9.41 5.17 37.07
N PHE A 8 -9.96 6.25 36.58
CA PHE A 8 -10.18 6.43 35.12
C PHE A 8 -8.77 6.47 34.50
N SER A 9 -8.33 5.36 33.91
CA SER A 9 -7.19 5.40 33.00
C SER A 9 -7.60 6.26 31.81
N MET A 10 -6.92 7.39 31.59
CA MET A 10 -7.01 8.12 30.34
C MET A 10 -6.76 7.14 29.19
N PRO A 11 -7.58 7.12 28.12
CA PRO A 11 -7.28 6.27 26.97
C PRO A 11 -5.89 6.65 26.45
N ASN A 12 -5.06 5.63 26.16
CA ASN A 12 -3.72 5.78 25.60
C ASN A 12 -3.77 6.81 24.46
N ALA A 13 -2.91 7.82 24.53
CA ALA A 13 -2.89 8.95 23.61
C ALA A 13 -2.68 8.55 22.12
N HIS A 14 -2.25 7.31 21.87
CA HIS A 14 -1.85 6.78 20.55
C HIS A 14 -2.82 5.73 19.97
N ASN A 15 -4.13 5.87 20.17
CA ASN A 15 -5.10 4.91 19.66
C ASN A 15 -6.34 5.57 19.06
N ARG A 16 -6.16 6.62 18.25
CA ARG A 16 -7.27 7.25 17.52
C ARG A 16 -7.50 6.54 16.19
N PRO A 17 -8.79 6.41 15.75
CA PRO A 17 -9.09 5.97 14.39
C PRO A 17 -8.40 6.82 13.33
N HIS A 18 -7.98 6.20 12.24
CA HIS A 18 -7.25 6.87 11.17
C HIS A 18 -7.92 6.68 9.80
N VAL A 19 -7.87 7.71 8.96
CA VAL A 19 -8.29 7.64 7.57
C VAL A 19 -7.06 7.67 6.69
N PHE A 20 -6.74 6.51 6.11
CA PHE A 20 -5.68 6.37 5.12
C PHE A 20 -6.17 6.85 3.75
N ILE A 21 -5.31 7.48 2.98
CA ILE A 21 -5.58 7.83 1.57
C ILE A 21 -4.56 7.13 0.70
N VAL A 22 -5.03 6.28 -0.21
CA VAL A 22 -4.16 5.51 -1.12
C VAL A 22 -4.66 5.56 -2.56
N GLN A 23 -3.74 5.52 -3.51
CA GLN A 23 -4.08 5.22 -4.89
C GLN A 23 -4.02 3.70 -5.06
N ALA A 24 -5.20 3.05 -5.16
CA ALA A 24 -5.28 1.59 -5.18
C ALA A 24 -6.55 1.09 -5.89
N ASP A 25 -6.50 -0.17 -6.32
CA ASP A 25 -7.64 -0.95 -6.79
C ASP A 25 -8.30 -1.62 -5.57
N LEU A 26 -9.42 -1.08 -5.11
CA LEU A 26 -10.07 -1.51 -3.86
C LEU A 26 -10.44 -3.01 -3.84
N PRO A 27 -10.99 -3.63 -4.90
CA PRO A 27 -11.24 -5.08 -4.94
C PRO A 27 -9.99 -5.94 -4.72
N ARG A 28 -8.79 -5.38 -4.95
CA ARG A 28 -7.49 -6.05 -4.76
C ARG A 28 -6.74 -5.59 -3.51
N LEU A 29 -7.40 -4.79 -2.67
CA LEU A 29 -6.83 -4.32 -1.41
C LEU A 29 -7.38 -5.13 -0.24
N LYS A 30 -6.51 -5.71 0.58
CA LYS A 30 -6.92 -6.45 1.77
C LYS A 30 -7.48 -5.53 2.83
N THR A 31 -8.79 -5.66 3.08
CA THR A 31 -9.55 -4.99 4.13
C THR A 31 -10.42 -6.00 4.88
N ASP A 32 -11.00 -5.64 6.02
CA ASP A 32 -11.96 -6.51 6.70
C ASP A 32 -13.30 -6.49 5.95
N ALA A 33 -13.75 -5.30 5.54
CA ALA A 33 -14.90 -5.10 4.68
C ALA A 33 -14.67 -3.90 3.75
N TRP A 34 -15.35 -3.88 2.60
CA TRP A 34 -15.25 -2.76 1.66
C TRP A 34 -16.57 -2.46 0.96
N LEU A 35 -16.79 -1.19 0.64
CA LEU A 35 -17.95 -0.71 -0.07
C LEU A 35 -17.84 -1.05 -1.55
N LEU A 36 -18.73 -1.92 -2.05
CA LEU A 36 -18.89 -2.25 -3.45
C LEU A 36 -20.04 -1.43 -4.05
N PRO A 37 -19.75 -0.45 -4.92
CA PRO A 37 -20.77 0.41 -5.50
C PRO A 37 -21.71 -0.39 -6.41
N CYS A 38 -23.01 -0.25 -6.20
CA CYS A 38 -24.04 -0.80 -7.08
C CYS A 38 -25.20 0.19 -7.26
N ASP A 39 -26.14 -0.13 -8.16
CA ASP A 39 -27.44 0.52 -8.23
C ASP A 39 -28.55 -0.23 -7.44
N ALA A 40 -29.76 0.26 -7.51
CA ALA A 40 -30.92 -0.36 -6.85
C ALA A 40 -31.22 -1.79 -7.34
N GLY A 41 -30.76 -2.18 -8.52
CA GLY A 41 -30.92 -3.51 -9.11
C GLY A 41 -29.72 -4.44 -8.88
N PHE A 42 -28.80 -4.08 -7.97
CA PHE A 42 -27.53 -4.80 -7.72
C PHE A 42 -26.63 -4.93 -8.94
N HIS A 43 -26.70 -3.95 -9.86
CA HIS A 43 -25.81 -3.90 -10.98
C HIS A 43 -24.47 -3.30 -10.57
N VAL A 44 -23.40 -4.03 -10.86
CA VAL A 44 -22.00 -3.67 -10.56
C VAL A 44 -21.20 -3.58 -11.84
N LEU A 45 -20.42 -2.52 -12.00
CA LEU A 45 -19.51 -2.39 -13.15
C LEU A 45 -18.44 -3.47 -13.11
N SER A 46 -18.06 -3.98 -14.29
CA SER A 46 -17.02 -5.01 -14.45
C SER A 46 -15.68 -4.60 -13.84
N SER A 47 -15.36 -3.31 -13.83
CA SER A 47 -14.16 -2.77 -13.21
C SER A 47 -14.06 -2.98 -11.69
N TRP A 48 -15.18 -3.23 -11.01
CA TRP A 48 -15.22 -3.54 -9.57
C TRP A 48 -15.13 -5.04 -9.27
N ILE A 49 -15.12 -5.89 -10.29
CA ILE A 49 -15.09 -7.33 -10.14
C ILE A 49 -13.82 -7.86 -10.78
N PRO A 50 -12.84 -8.36 -10.01
CA PRO A 50 -11.63 -8.98 -10.58
C PRO A 50 -11.98 -10.04 -11.63
N GLN A 51 -11.23 -10.08 -12.72
CA GLN A 51 -11.55 -10.92 -13.88
C GLN A 51 -11.73 -12.40 -13.50
N GLU A 52 -10.95 -12.89 -12.55
CA GLU A 52 -11.01 -14.24 -12.00
C GLU A 52 -12.32 -14.55 -11.27
N TYR A 53 -13.07 -13.52 -10.82
CA TYR A 53 -14.35 -13.66 -10.11
C TYR A 53 -15.57 -13.44 -11.02
N GLN A 54 -15.36 -13.05 -12.27
CA GLN A 54 -16.45 -12.78 -13.21
C GLN A 54 -17.08 -14.06 -13.77
N ALA A 55 -16.36 -15.19 -13.72
CA ALA A 55 -16.85 -16.46 -14.24
C ALA A 55 -18.07 -16.93 -13.45
N GLY A 56 -19.18 -17.18 -14.15
CA GLY A 56 -20.45 -17.63 -13.56
C GLY A 56 -21.39 -16.53 -13.07
N LEU A 57 -20.98 -15.26 -13.11
CA LEU A 57 -21.87 -14.13 -12.81
C LEU A 57 -22.79 -13.82 -14.01
N ALA A 58 -24.03 -13.47 -13.73
CA ALA A 58 -24.96 -13.01 -14.75
C ALA A 58 -24.54 -11.64 -15.29
N GLN A 59 -24.27 -11.56 -16.57
CA GLN A 59 -23.89 -10.33 -17.26
C GLN A 59 -25.15 -9.62 -17.81
N ARG A 60 -25.33 -8.35 -17.47
CA ARG A 60 -26.42 -7.53 -18.01
C ARG A 60 -26.08 -6.93 -19.38
N ASN A 61 -24.83 -6.47 -19.52
CA ASN A 61 -24.25 -5.95 -20.75
C ASN A 61 -22.72 -6.15 -20.70
N THR A 62 -21.98 -5.64 -21.70
CA THR A 62 -20.52 -5.78 -21.78
C THR A 62 -19.77 -5.34 -20.54
N ASP A 63 -20.29 -4.35 -19.79
CA ASP A 63 -19.57 -3.67 -18.71
C ASP A 63 -20.25 -3.82 -17.33
N THR A 64 -21.32 -4.62 -17.23
CA THR A 64 -22.12 -4.68 -16.00
C THR A 64 -22.56 -6.10 -15.68
N TYR A 65 -22.32 -6.51 -14.45
CA TYR A 65 -22.77 -7.77 -13.87
C TYR A 65 -23.90 -7.55 -12.86
N VAL A 66 -24.71 -8.58 -12.66
CA VAL A 66 -25.73 -8.61 -11.61
C VAL A 66 -25.24 -9.54 -10.52
N LEU A 67 -25.05 -9.01 -9.32
CA LEU A 67 -24.72 -9.84 -8.17
C LEU A 67 -26.01 -10.31 -7.49
N PRO A 68 -26.21 -11.63 -7.33
CA PRO A 68 -27.47 -12.15 -6.81
C PRO A 68 -27.59 -11.85 -5.32
N VAL A 69 -28.59 -11.04 -4.98
CA VAL A 69 -29.01 -10.79 -3.60
C VAL A 69 -30.52 -10.88 -3.54
N ALA A 70 -31.05 -11.53 -2.52
CA ALA A 70 -32.50 -11.56 -2.30
C ALA A 70 -33.03 -10.15 -2.01
N LEU A 71 -34.02 -9.71 -2.76
CA LEU A 71 -34.69 -8.44 -2.52
C LEU A 71 -35.47 -8.49 -1.19
N PHE A 72 -35.41 -7.39 -0.44
CA PHE A 72 -36.11 -7.22 0.83
C PHE A 72 -36.73 -5.82 0.92
N ASP A 73 -37.77 -5.68 1.73
CA ASP A 73 -38.63 -4.48 1.76
C ASP A 73 -37.86 -3.18 2.07
N GLU A 74 -36.86 -3.23 2.98
CA GLU A 74 -36.08 -2.05 3.33
C GLU A 74 -35.20 -1.58 2.16
N TRP A 75 -34.70 -2.50 1.35
CA TRP A 75 -33.95 -2.18 0.13
C TRP A 75 -34.87 -1.58 -0.94
N THR A 76 -35.99 -2.25 -1.20
CA THR A 76 -36.96 -1.80 -2.21
C THR A 76 -37.56 -0.43 -1.86
N SER A 77 -37.75 -0.14 -0.58
CA SER A 77 -38.21 1.17 -0.10
C SER A 77 -37.11 2.23 -0.01
N GLY A 78 -35.85 1.86 -0.25
CA GLY A 78 -34.67 2.73 -0.14
C GLY A 78 -34.28 3.09 1.31
N ARG A 79 -34.91 2.49 2.33
CA ARG A 79 -34.58 2.69 3.75
C ARG A 79 -33.23 2.04 4.12
N ARG A 80 -32.90 0.91 3.48
CA ARG A 80 -31.61 0.24 3.61
C ARG A 80 -30.94 0.19 2.26
N ARG A 81 -29.70 0.66 2.17
CA ARG A 81 -28.96 0.84 0.93
C ARG A 81 -27.65 0.06 0.92
N THR A 82 -27.38 -0.73 1.95
CA THR A 82 -26.19 -1.57 2.03
C THR A 82 -26.54 -3.00 2.41
N VAL A 83 -25.82 -3.98 1.84
CA VAL A 83 -26.01 -5.40 2.15
C VAL A 83 -24.72 -6.17 1.89
N ARG A 84 -24.35 -7.06 2.80
CA ARG A 84 -23.18 -7.91 2.67
C ARG A 84 -23.37 -8.96 1.57
N HIS A 85 -22.37 -9.13 0.71
CA HIS A 85 -22.37 -10.18 -0.32
C HIS A 85 -21.60 -11.41 0.18
N ASN A 86 -22.31 -12.42 0.66
CA ASN A 86 -21.72 -13.58 1.35
C ASN A 86 -20.96 -14.56 0.43
N ASP A 87 -21.27 -14.57 -0.85
CA ASP A 87 -20.73 -15.54 -1.82
C ASP A 87 -19.49 -15.01 -2.54
N TRP A 88 -18.85 -13.98 -2.00
CA TRP A 88 -17.63 -13.40 -2.58
C TRP A 88 -16.43 -14.34 -2.39
N PRO A 89 -15.69 -14.69 -3.46
CA PRO A 89 -14.59 -15.65 -3.36
C PRO A 89 -13.29 -15.05 -2.79
N GLY A 90 -13.16 -13.72 -2.74
CA GLY A 90 -12.01 -13.04 -2.17
C GLY A 90 -11.97 -13.08 -0.63
N ARG A 91 -10.84 -12.66 -0.06
CA ARG A 91 -10.63 -12.65 1.40
C ARG A 91 -11.20 -11.42 2.10
N SER A 92 -11.42 -10.34 1.35
CA SER A 92 -12.03 -9.09 1.82
C SER A 92 -13.51 -9.12 1.54
N MET A 93 -14.37 -8.77 2.51
CA MET A 93 -15.82 -8.89 2.40
C MET A 93 -16.46 -7.67 1.73
N PRO A 94 -17.02 -7.78 0.51
CA PRO A 94 -17.73 -6.68 -0.12
C PRO A 94 -19.13 -6.48 0.45
N TRP A 95 -19.52 -5.22 0.54
CA TRP A 95 -20.87 -4.79 0.88
C TRP A 95 -21.44 -4.01 -0.30
N LEU A 96 -22.40 -4.62 -1.00
CA LEU A 96 -23.14 -3.95 -2.05
C LEU A 96 -23.84 -2.73 -1.47
N THR A 97 -23.49 -1.56 -1.97
CA THR A 97 -24.05 -0.29 -1.48
C THR A 97 -24.62 0.49 -2.64
N ASN A 98 -25.92 0.79 -2.56
CA ASN A 98 -26.63 1.55 -3.58
C ASN A 98 -26.17 3.01 -3.57
N VAL A 99 -25.35 3.35 -4.55
CA VAL A 99 -24.82 4.69 -4.84
C VAL A 99 -25.38 5.25 -6.15
N GLY A 100 -26.51 4.69 -6.64
CA GLY A 100 -27.20 5.09 -7.86
C GLY A 100 -26.59 4.53 -9.14
N GLY A 101 -27.33 4.70 -10.23
CA GLY A 101 -26.99 4.20 -11.58
C GLY A 101 -27.11 5.29 -12.64
N GLY A 102 -26.27 6.34 -12.57
CA GLY A 102 -26.24 7.41 -13.58
C GLY A 102 -27.18 8.61 -13.30
N SER A 103 -28.00 8.57 -12.24
CA SER A 103 -28.80 9.72 -11.82
C SER A 103 -27.98 10.66 -10.93
N LYS A 104 -28.18 11.98 -11.08
CA LYS A 104 -27.56 12.98 -10.20
C LYS A 104 -28.33 13.08 -8.90
N TYR A 105 -27.67 12.77 -7.79
CA TYR A 105 -28.21 12.97 -6.44
C TYR A 105 -27.40 14.05 -5.72
N GLU A 106 -27.97 14.65 -4.68
CA GLU A 106 -27.24 15.54 -3.78
C GLU A 106 -26.12 14.80 -3.05
N VAL A 107 -25.03 15.48 -2.70
CA VAL A 107 -23.86 14.86 -2.03
C VAL A 107 -24.28 14.14 -0.75
N ALA A 108 -25.20 14.71 0.03
CA ALA A 108 -25.72 14.12 1.25
C ALA A 108 -26.29 12.71 1.04
N TRP A 109 -26.89 12.44 -0.13
CA TRP A 109 -27.42 11.14 -0.47
C TRP A 109 -26.33 10.04 -0.55
N TYR A 110 -25.16 10.38 -1.10
CA TYR A 110 -24.02 9.45 -1.13
C TYR A 110 -23.43 9.25 0.26
N LEU A 111 -23.30 10.32 1.04
CA LEU A 111 -22.77 10.26 2.41
C LEU A 111 -23.63 9.37 3.31
N GLU A 112 -24.97 9.42 3.17
CA GLU A 112 -25.88 8.54 3.90
C GLU A 112 -25.65 7.05 3.57
N ALA A 113 -25.43 6.71 2.29
CA ALA A 113 -25.10 5.34 1.90
C ALA A 113 -23.80 4.85 2.52
N VAL A 114 -22.78 5.72 2.56
CA VAL A 114 -21.48 5.44 3.20
C VAL A 114 -21.67 5.26 4.70
N SER A 115 -22.53 6.07 5.36
CA SER A 115 -22.82 5.92 6.79
C SER A 115 -23.42 4.56 7.10
N GLN A 116 -24.43 4.13 6.35
CA GLN A 116 -25.05 2.81 6.54
C GLN A 116 -24.02 1.68 6.35
N PHE A 117 -23.17 1.78 5.31
CA PHE A 117 -22.09 0.81 5.11
C PHE A 117 -21.14 0.76 6.31
N VAL A 118 -20.60 1.89 6.77
CA VAL A 118 -19.64 1.92 7.88
C VAL A 118 -20.26 1.40 9.17
N GLU A 119 -21.50 1.77 9.48
CA GLU A 119 -22.22 1.31 10.67
C GLU A 119 -22.38 -0.23 10.67
N GLU A 120 -22.95 -0.81 9.61
CA GLU A 120 -23.20 -2.25 9.54
C GLU A 120 -21.90 -3.06 9.41
N ALA A 121 -20.98 -2.62 8.54
CA ALA A 121 -19.71 -3.31 8.31
C ALA A 121 -18.79 -3.25 9.52
N SER A 122 -18.77 -2.15 10.28
CA SER A 122 -17.97 -2.03 11.50
C SER A 122 -18.43 -3.01 12.57
N THR A 123 -19.74 -3.15 12.76
CA THR A 123 -20.34 -4.09 13.71
C THR A 123 -19.98 -5.53 13.35
N TRP A 124 -20.07 -5.88 12.07
CA TRP A 124 -19.72 -7.20 11.57
C TRP A 124 -18.20 -7.49 11.70
N ALA A 125 -17.35 -6.55 11.30
CA ALA A 125 -15.89 -6.73 11.31
C ALA A 125 -15.33 -6.89 12.72
N LYS A 126 -15.87 -6.19 13.71
CA LYS A 126 -15.48 -6.31 15.13
C LYS A 126 -15.71 -7.71 15.69
N ALA A 127 -16.71 -8.44 15.21
CA ALA A 127 -17.01 -9.81 15.65
C ALA A 127 -15.94 -10.84 15.20
N GLY A 128 -15.21 -10.55 14.10
CA GLY A 128 -14.16 -11.42 13.54
C GLY A 128 -12.75 -10.83 13.57
N LEU A 129 -12.48 -9.88 14.45
CA LEU A 129 -11.30 -9.02 14.45
C LEU A 129 -9.98 -9.80 14.48
N LYS A 130 -9.11 -9.53 13.49
CA LYS A 130 -7.72 -10.03 13.40
C LYS A 130 -6.68 -8.92 13.51
N ARG A 131 -7.09 -7.67 13.42
CA ARG A 131 -6.28 -6.45 13.59
C ARG A 131 -6.61 -5.81 14.94
N SER A 132 -5.78 -4.88 15.40
CA SER A 132 -6.08 -4.08 16.60
C SER A 132 -7.35 -3.23 16.42
N ARG A 133 -7.66 -2.84 15.18
CA ARG A 133 -8.86 -2.09 14.78
C ARG A 133 -9.32 -2.55 13.40
N PRO A 134 -10.65 -2.68 13.12
CA PRO A 134 -11.13 -3.02 11.79
C PRO A 134 -10.68 -1.99 10.75
N LEU A 135 -10.35 -2.46 9.54
CA LEU A 135 -10.04 -1.65 8.37
C LEU A 135 -11.17 -1.76 7.34
N LEU A 136 -11.87 -0.65 7.09
CA LEU A 136 -12.94 -0.59 6.11
C LEU A 136 -12.48 0.14 4.84
N GLY A 137 -12.72 -0.45 3.67
CA GLY A 137 -12.39 0.15 2.37
C GLY A 137 -13.55 0.96 1.80
N VAL A 138 -13.31 2.23 1.46
CA VAL A 138 -14.32 3.12 0.86
C VAL A 138 -13.74 3.77 -0.39
N PRO A 139 -14.38 3.65 -1.57
CA PRO A 139 -13.98 4.35 -2.76
C PRO A 139 -14.59 5.76 -2.82
N ALA A 140 -14.16 6.57 -3.79
CA ALA A 140 -14.77 7.87 -4.09
C ALA A 140 -16.15 7.67 -4.76
N VAL A 141 -17.15 7.30 -3.98
CA VAL A 141 -18.53 7.11 -4.47
C VAL A 141 -19.10 8.41 -5.07
N GLY A 142 -19.95 8.28 -6.09
CA GLY A 142 -20.62 9.41 -6.73
C GLY A 142 -19.78 10.14 -7.80
N THR A 143 -18.46 9.95 -7.86
CA THR A 143 -17.55 10.69 -8.77
C THR A 143 -17.50 10.17 -10.21
N GLY A 144 -18.10 9.02 -10.48
CA GLY A 144 -18.16 8.41 -11.80
C GLY A 144 -19.60 8.19 -12.25
N PHE A 145 -19.96 6.95 -12.57
CA PHE A 145 -21.34 6.53 -12.94
C PHE A 145 -22.39 6.79 -11.85
N GLY A 146 -21.99 7.18 -10.64
CA GLY A 146 -22.87 7.68 -9.59
C GLY A 146 -23.51 9.05 -9.87
N GLY A 147 -23.08 9.79 -10.92
CA GLY A 147 -23.76 10.96 -11.45
C GLY A 147 -23.19 12.34 -11.09
N GLN A 148 -22.20 12.46 -10.20
CA GLN A 148 -21.55 13.75 -9.85
C GLN A 148 -20.16 13.90 -10.53
N TRP A 149 -20.03 13.34 -11.72
CA TRP A 149 -18.78 13.34 -12.47
C TRP A 149 -18.25 14.75 -12.83
N ASP A 150 -19.14 15.74 -12.85
CA ASP A 150 -18.86 17.15 -13.11
C ASP A 150 -18.45 17.97 -11.87
N LYS A 151 -18.56 17.38 -10.66
CA LYS A 151 -18.29 18.03 -9.36
C LYS A 151 -17.44 17.16 -8.44
N LYS A 152 -16.49 16.42 -8.99
CA LYS A 152 -15.67 15.45 -8.24
C LYS A 152 -15.00 16.07 -7.01
N ALA A 153 -14.51 17.30 -7.15
CA ALA A 153 -13.85 18.04 -6.07
C ALA A 153 -14.69 18.12 -4.78
N GLY A 154 -15.93 18.59 -4.92
CA GLY A 154 -16.83 18.76 -3.76
C GLY A 154 -17.24 17.44 -3.13
N VAL A 155 -17.42 16.40 -3.94
CA VAL A 155 -17.74 15.05 -3.45
C VAL A 155 -16.56 14.47 -2.65
N ILE A 156 -15.34 14.55 -3.17
CA ILE A 156 -14.14 14.04 -2.49
C ILE A 156 -13.89 14.78 -1.18
N ASP A 157 -14.04 16.10 -1.18
CA ASP A 157 -13.85 16.95 0.01
C ASP A 157 -14.87 16.59 1.11
N ALA A 158 -16.16 16.48 0.76
CA ALA A 158 -17.20 16.09 1.68
C ALA A 158 -17.06 14.64 2.18
N LEU A 159 -16.69 13.71 1.29
CA LEU A 159 -16.41 12.33 1.67
C LEU A 159 -15.28 12.24 2.69
N PHE A 160 -14.18 12.95 2.50
CA PHE A 160 -13.06 12.89 3.44
C PHE A 160 -13.47 13.31 4.85
N ASP A 161 -14.18 14.44 5.01
CA ASP A 161 -14.69 14.88 6.32
C ASP A 161 -15.60 13.84 6.94
N HIS A 162 -16.53 13.32 6.15
CA HIS A 162 -17.48 12.33 6.60
C HIS A 162 -16.83 11.02 7.05
N LEU A 163 -15.81 10.55 6.32
CA LEU A 163 -15.04 9.36 6.70
C LEU A 163 -14.26 9.56 8.00
N VAL A 164 -13.71 10.75 8.24
CA VAL A 164 -13.04 11.08 9.51
C VAL A 164 -14.03 11.03 10.68
N GLU A 165 -15.25 11.55 10.49
CA GLU A 165 -16.31 11.50 11.50
C GLU A 165 -16.77 10.07 11.76
N LEU A 166 -17.08 9.30 10.71
CA LEU A 166 -17.51 7.91 10.82
C LEU A 166 -16.45 7.01 11.46
N GLY A 167 -15.18 7.20 11.10
CA GLY A 167 -14.07 6.47 11.72
C GLY A 167 -14.06 6.66 13.24
N ARG A 168 -14.23 7.91 13.71
CA ARG A 168 -14.30 8.24 15.14
C ARG A 168 -15.56 7.67 15.80
N LEU A 169 -16.72 7.82 15.15
CA LEU A 169 -18.01 7.37 15.71
C LEU A 169 -18.06 5.85 15.90
N HIS A 170 -17.56 5.11 14.91
CA HIS A 170 -17.62 3.65 14.89
C HIS A 170 -16.32 2.97 15.33
N ASP A 171 -15.32 3.73 15.78
CA ASP A 171 -14.02 3.22 16.24
C ASP A 171 -13.39 2.22 15.24
N VAL A 172 -13.21 2.66 14.00
CA VAL A 172 -12.64 1.89 12.88
C VAL A 172 -11.65 2.72 12.09
N ASP A 173 -10.64 2.07 11.52
CA ASP A 173 -9.81 2.67 10.50
C ASP A 173 -10.51 2.58 9.14
N ILE A 174 -10.35 3.61 8.33
CA ILE A 174 -10.92 3.65 6.99
C ILE A 174 -9.79 3.86 5.98
N VAL A 175 -9.77 3.07 4.91
CA VAL A 175 -8.94 3.35 3.75
C VAL A 175 -9.80 3.95 2.64
N PHE A 176 -9.57 5.23 2.37
CA PHE A 176 -10.18 5.96 1.27
C PHE A 176 -9.35 5.71 0.02
N THR A 177 -9.89 4.92 -0.91
CA THR A 177 -9.20 4.50 -2.12
C THR A 177 -9.61 5.34 -3.32
N LEU A 178 -8.61 5.85 -4.02
CA LEU A 178 -8.74 6.60 -5.26
C LEU A 178 -8.00 5.82 -6.35
N PHE A 179 -8.64 5.60 -7.49
CA PHE A 179 -8.03 4.83 -8.56
C PHE A 179 -7.15 5.70 -9.46
N ASP A 180 -7.60 6.91 -9.78
CA ASP A 180 -6.90 7.83 -10.66
C ASP A 180 -6.06 8.86 -9.88
N PRO A 181 -4.95 9.36 -10.47
CA PRO A 181 -4.05 10.30 -9.81
C PRO A 181 -4.69 11.67 -9.52
N GLN A 182 -5.69 12.10 -10.30
CA GLN A 182 -6.39 13.37 -10.09
C GLN A 182 -7.23 13.33 -8.82
N SER A 183 -8.06 12.28 -8.66
CA SER A 183 -8.85 12.05 -7.45
C SER A 183 -7.94 11.87 -6.22
N PHE A 184 -6.82 11.16 -6.35
CA PHE A 184 -5.85 10.99 -5.27
C PHE A 184 -5.25 12.33 -4.84
N ALA A 185 -4.80 13.16 -5.80
CA ALA A 185 -4.27 14.48 -5.51
C ALA A 185 -5.33 15.40 -4.85
N ALA A 186 -6.59 15.32 -5.30
CA ALA A 186 -7.70 16.07 -4.72
C ALA A 186 -7.97 15.67 -3.26
N ALA A 187 -7.97 14.37 -2.96
CA ALA A 187 -8.14 13.86 -1.60
C ALA A 187 -6.96 14.27 -0.69
N GLN A 188 -5.72 14.24 -1.21
CA GLN A 188 -4.56 14.72 -0.47
C GLN A 188 -4.64 16.23 -0.19
N LEU A 189 -5.12 17.04 -1.15
CA LEU A 189 -5.35 18.47 -0.93
C LEU A 189 -6.46 18.72 0.10
N ALA A 190 -7.55 17.98 0.05
CA ALA A 190 -8.62 18.03 1.06
C ALA A 190 -8.05 17.76 2.46
N ARG A 191 -7.25 16.70 2.62
CA ARG A 191 -6.56 16.38 3.88
C ARG A 191 -5.57 17.47 4.30
N LYS A 192 -4.78 18.03 3.37
CA LYS A 192 -3.83 19.11 3.65
C LYS A 192 -4.52 20.30 4.30
N ARG A 193 -5.66 20.75 3.78
CA ARG A 193 -6.46 21.83 4.35
C ARG A 193 -6.89 21.56 5.79
N ARG A 194 -7.24 20.30 6.14
CA ARG A 194 -7.61 19.90 7.50
C ARG A 194 -6.42 19.86 8.45
N VAL A 195 -5.26 19.47 7.95
CA VAL A 195 -4.01 19.53 8.71
C VAL A 195 -3.62 20.99 9.02
N GLU A 196 -3.73 21.90 8.06
CA GLU A 196 -3.42 23.31 8.23
C GLU A 196 -4.30 24.00 9.29
N VAL A 197 -5.56 23.61 9.41
CA VAL A 197 -6.47 24.13 10.45
C VAL A 197 -6.49 23.27 11.72
N GLY A 198 -5.66 22.23 11.82
CA GLY A 198 -5.52 21.40 13.01
C GLY A 198 -6.68 20.41 13.26
N SER A 199 -7.56 20.16 12.27
CA SER A 199 -8.70 19.24 12.42
C SER A 199 -8.36 17.79 12.07
N PHE A 200 -7.22 17.53 11.43
CA PHE A 200 -6.66 16.21 11.13
C PHE A 200 -5.17 16.16 11.50
N GLY A 201 -4.68 14.98 11.89
CA GLY A 201 -3.26 14.76 12.20
C GLY A 201 -2.95 13.27 12.35
N TRP A 202 -1.67 12.94 12.47
CA TRP A 202 -1.17 11.59 12.66
C TRP A 202 -0.86 11.37 14.14
N ASP A 203 -1.37 10.28 14.68
CA ASP A 203 -1.17 9.87 16.07
C ASP A 203 0.17 9.12 16.20
N LEU A 204 1.26 9.87 16.06
CA LEU A 204 2.65 9.40 16.09
C LEU A 204 3.48 10.25 17.04
N ASP A 205 4.48 9.65 17.66
CA ASP A 205 5.48 10.35 18.46
C ASP A 205 6.23 11.40 17.65
N SER A 206 6.68 12.48 18.29
CA SER A 206 7.33 13.61 17.64
C SER A 206 8.57 13.22 16.82
N HIS A 207 9.36 12.23 17.29
CA HIS A 207 10.51 11.72 16.55
C HIS A 207 10.10 11.01 15.25
N LEU A 208 9.00 10.24 15.27
CA LEU A 208 8.45 9.57 14.07
C LEU A 208 7.87 10.61 13.08
N LEU A 209 7.20 11.66 13.58
CA LEU A 209 6.73 12.77 12.74
C LEU A 209 7.89 13.46 12.00
N ALA A 210 8.99 13.73 12.71
CA ALA A 210 10.20 14.31 12.12
C ALA A 210 10.88 13.36 11.12
N SER A 211 10.99 12.08 11.46
CA SER A 211 11.59 11.06 10.60
C SER A 211 10.79 10.86 9.31
N ALA A 212 9.45 10.73 9.39
CA ALA A 212 8.59 10.63 8.23
C ALA A 212 8.69 11.86 7.31
N THR A 213 8.81 13.06 7.90
CA THR A 213 9.00 14.29 7.12
C THR A 213 10.32 14.28 6.36
N ALA A 214 11.42 13.89 7.02
CA ALA A 214 12.73 13.78 6.35
C ALA A 214 12.75 12.74 5.22
N LEU A 215 12.08 11.59 5.41
CA LEU A 215 11.93 10.56 4.38
C LEU A 215 11.07 11.03 3.20
N ALA A 216 10.02 11.79 3.46
CA ALA A 216 9.18 12.38 2.42
C ALA A 216 9.95 13.39 1.55
N GLU A 217 10.83 14.23 2.15
CA GLU A 217 11.68 15.15 1.39
C GLU A 217 12.68 14.37 0.48
N ARG A 218 13.24 13.25 0.98
CA ARG A 218 14.07 12.37 0.14
C ARG A 218 13.26 11.75 -1.01
N ALA A 219 12.00 11.36 -0.77
CA ALA A 219 11.12 10.84 -1.81
C ALA A 219 10.86 11.87 -2.91
N LYS A 220 10.54 13.12 -2.54
CA LYS A 220 10.37 14.25 -3.48
C LYS A 220 11.62 14.52 -4.31
N ALA A 221 12.78 14.44 -3.68
CA ALA A 221 14.07 14.64 -4.34
C ALA A 221 14.50 13.46 -5.24
N GLY A 222 13.70 12.37 -5.33
CA GLY A 222 14.08 11.15 -6.07
C GLY A 222 15.28 10.42 -5.46
N ALA A 223 15.56 10.67 -4.19
CA ALA A 223 16.68 10.10 -3.45
C ALA A 223 16.31 8.86 -2.61
N LEU A 224 15.04 8.45 -2.61
CA LEU A 224 14.54 7.31 -1.83
C LEU A 224 14.42 6.05 -2.68
N VAL A 225 14.88 4.92 -2.14
CA VAL A 225 14.73 3.58 -2.70
C VAL A 225 14.05 2.68 -1.66
N MET A 226 13.07 1.88 -2.09
CA MET A 226 12.37 0.94 -1.20
C MET A 226 13.10 -0.40 -1.16
N PHE A 227 13.30 -0.96 0.04
CA PHE A 227 13.73 -2.36 0.22
C PHE A 227 12.64 -3.10 1.00
N LEU A 228 12.01 -4.07 0.34
CA LEU A 228 10.83 -4.75 0.86
C LEU A 228 11.16 -6.17 1.31
N GLY A 229 10.81 -6.49 2.54
CA GLY A 229 10.85 -7.84 3.08
C GLY A 229 9.47 -8.46 3.23
N SER A 230 9.41 -9.73 3.66
CA SER A 230 8.17 -10.50 3.80
C SER A 230 7.14 -9.89 4.76
N GLY A 231 7.60 -9.07 5.72
CA GLY A 231 6.71 -8.36 6.64
C GLY A 231 5.67 -7.46 5.97
N VAL A 232 5.96 -6.91 4.78
CA VAL A 232 5.01 -6.10 4.00
C VAL A 232 3.82 -6.95 3.52
N SER A 233 4.04 -8.24 3.24
CA SER A 233 3.03 -9.16 2.70
C SER A 233 2.19 -9.85 3.78
N VAL A 234 2.57 -9.73 5.07
CA VAL A 234 1.80 -10.31 6.19
C VAL A 234 0.39 -9.73 6.26
N GLY A 235 0.24 -8.42 6.04
CA GLY A 235 -1.07 -7.76 6.00
C GLY A 235 -1.99 -8.26 4.87
N ALA A 236 -1.43 -8.86 3.82
CA ALA A 236 -2.17 -9.56 2.74
C ALA A 236 -2.54 -11.01 3.10
N GLY A 237 -2.13 -11.49 4.28
CA GLY A 237 -2.37 -12.86 4.77
C GLY A 237 -1.32 -13.86 4.33
N LEU A 238 -0.21 -13.41 3.74
CA LEU A 238 0.95 -14.25 3.45
C LEU A 238 1.75 -14.53 4.73
N PRO A 239 2.41 -15.70 4.81
CA PRO A 239 3.20 -16.07 5.99
C PRO A 239 4.48 -15.24 6.11
N THR A 240 4.99 -15.10 7.34
CA THR A 240 6.38 -14.72 7.58
C THR A 240 7.32 -15.80 7.01
N TRP A 241 8.61 -15.47 6.85
CA TRP A 241 9.59 -16.45 6.33
C TRP A 241 9.64 -17.75 7.15
N ARG A 242 9.58 -17.64 8.48
CA ARG A 242 9.58 -18.81 9.37
C ARG A 242 8.31 -19.65 9.19
N ASP A 243 7.14 -19.00 9.17
CA ASP A 243 5.86 -19.68 8.98
C ASP A 243 5.74 -20.31 7.58
N PHE A 244 6.33 -19.66 6.58
CA PHE A 244 6.39 -20.16 5.21
C PHE A 244 7.14 -21.50 5.13
N LEU A 245 8.33 -21.56 5.75
CA LEU A 245 9.10 -22.80 5.81
C LEU A 245 8.35 -23.90 6.59
N GLY A 246 7.70 -23.56 7.69
CA GLY A 246 6.85 -24.48 8.46
C GLY A 246 5.72 -25.05 7.60
N ARG A 247 4.97 -24.20 6.89
CA ARG A 247 3.88 -24.64 6.01
C ARG A 247 4.36 -25.51 4.85
N LEU A 248 5.52 -25.22 4.27
CA LEU A 248 6.13 -26.08 3.24
C LEU A 248 6.52 -27.46 3.82
N ALA A 249 7.04 -27.48 5.04
CA ALA A 249 7.41 -28.72 5.72
C ALA A 249 6.17 -29.58 6.06
N ASP A 250 5.08 -28.96 6.51
CA ASP A 250 3.78 -29.64 6.69
C ASP A 250 3.28 -30.27 5.38
N GLN A 251 3.34 -29.51 4.27
CA GLN A 251 2.96 -30.03 2.94
C GLN A 251 3.89 -31.15 2.45
N ALA A 252 5.15 -31.12 2.88
CA ALA A 252 6.13 -32.16 2.58
C ALA A 252 5.91 -33.45 3.40
N GLY A 253 5.00 -33.42 4.38
CA GLY A 253 4.65 -34.57 5.21
C GLY A 253 5.64 -34.88 6.31
N LEU A 254 6.38 -33.88 6.81
CA LEU A 254 7.24 -34.03 7.98
C LEU A 254 6.37 -34.33 9.23
N SER A 255 6.85 -35.22 10.08
CA SER A 255 6.23 -35.49 11.39
C SER A 255 6.44 -34.32 12.36
N ASP A 256 5.63 -34.23 13.43
CA ASP A 256 5.74 -33.17 14.44
C ASP A 256 7.15 -33.07 15.03
N SER A 257 7.82 -34.20 15.27
CA SER A 257 9.20 -34.25 15.77
C SER A 257 10.22 -33.73 14.77
N GLU A 258 10.00 -33.96 13.47
CA GLU A 258 10.85 -33.42 12.39
C GLU A 258 10.61 -31.93 12.19
N LEU A 259 9.37 -31.45 12.33
CA LEU A 259 9.02 -30.03 12.30
C LEU A 259 9.69 -29.27 13.45
N GLU A 260 9.67 -29.83 14.66
CA GLU A 260 10.36 -29.25 15.82
C GLU A 260 11.89 -29.20 15.57
N ALA A 261 12.48 -30.28 15.07
CA ALA A 261 13.90 -30.32 14.69
C ALA A 261 14.24 -29.30 13.60
N LEU A 262 13.38 -29.15 12.59
CA LEU A 262 13.56 -28.20 11.49
C LEU A 262 13.62 -26.75 11.97
N GLN A 263 12.84 -26.37 12.99
CA GLN A 263 12.82 -25.01 13.56
C GLN A 263 14.15 -24.63 14.24
N ASN A 264 14.97 -25.59 14.63
CA ASN A 264 16.27 -25.38 15.21
C ASN A 264 17.40 -25.28 14.18
N LEU A 265 17.09 -25.50 12.90
CA LEU A 265 18.07 -25.40 11.81
C LEU A 265 18.15 -23.97 11.26
N ASP A 266 19.26 -23.69 10.60
CA ASP A 266 19.38 -22.54 9.72
C ASP A 266 18.34 -22.61 8.60
N ALA A 267 17.77 -21.45 8.23
CA ALA A 267 16.70 -21.37 7.23
C ALA A 267 17.07 -21.95 5.86
N MET A 268 18.36 -21.87 5.48
CA MET A 268 18.88 -22.45 4.22
C MET A 268 18.90 -23.99 4.26
N ASP A 269 19.24 -24.56 5.41
CA ASP A 269 19.22 -26.00 5.62
C ASP A 269 17.79 -26.53 5.69
N ALA A 270 16.93 -25.81 6.40
CA ALA A 270 15.51 -26.13 6.45
C ALA A 270 14.91 -26.15 5.02
N GLY A 271 15.20 -25.14 4.19
CA GLY A 271 14.80 -25.12 2.78
C GLY A 271 15.33 -26.30 1.97
N SER A 272 16.57 -26.72 2.22
CA SER A 272 17.18 -27.88 1.52
C SER A 272 16.53 -29.21 1.93
N ILE A 273 16.15 -29.37 3.19
CA ILE A 273 15.44 -30.55 3.70
C ILE A 273 14.04 -30.62 3.09
N VAL A 274 13.32 -29.51 3.14
CA VAL A 274 11.96 -29.42 2.58
C VAL A 274 11.96 -29.72 1.08
N GLU A 275 12.94 -29.22 0.30
CA GLU A 275 13.09 -29.58 -1.12
C GLU A 275 13.19 -31.11 -1.33
N ARG A 276 13.96 -31.79 -0.49
CA ARG A 276 14.13 -33.27 -0.59
C ARG A 276 12.85 -34.01 -0.25
N TYR A 277 12.15 -33.62 0.80
CA TYR A 277 10.88 -34.24 1.21
C TYR A 277 9.77 -34.02 0.18
N LEU A 278 9.71 -32.83 -0.45
CA LEU A 278 8.78 -32.56 -1.55
C LEU A 278 9.09 -33.32 -2.85
N GLY A 279 10.28 -33.92 -2.97
CA GLY A 279 10.68 -34.66 -4.17
C GLY A 279 11.47 -33.85 -5.20
N GLY A 280 12.00 -32.67 -4.81
CA GLY A 280 12.92 -31.88 -5.62
C GLY A 280 12.42 -30.48 -5.98
N ARG A 281 13.21 -29.80 -6.82
CA ARG A 281 13.06 -28.37 -7.12
C ARG A 281 11.69 -27.98 -7.69
N GLU A 282 11.20 -28.74 -8.65
CA GLU A 282 9.92 -28.44 -9.32
C GLU A 282 8.74 -28.50 -8.33
N ALA A 283 8.72 -29.52 -7.46
CA ALA A 283 7.71 -29.65 -6.42
C ALA A 283 7.80 -28.52 -5.39
N LEU A 284 9.01 -28.13 -4.98
CA LEU A 284 9.23 -26.98 -4.10
C LEU A 284 8.68 -25.68 -4.71
N GLU A 285 8.99 -25.40 -5.97
CA GLU A 285 8.49 -24.19 -6.66
C GLU A 285 6.97 -24.20 -6.81
N LYS A 286 6.37 -25.35 -7.11
CA LYS A 286 4.92 -25.53 -7.18
C LYS A 286 4.25 -25.27 -5.82
N SER A 287 4.78 -25.86 -4.74
CA SER A 287 4.25 -25.67 -3.38
C SER A 287 4.44 -24.22 -2.92
N THR A 288 5.58 -23.60 -3.22
CA THR A 288 5.83 -22.19 -2.95
C THR A 288 4.81 -21.30 -3.64
N ARG A 289 4.54 -21.53 -4.93
CA ARG A 289 3.52 -20.79 -5.68
C ARG A 289 2.14 -20.92 -5.04
N ALA A 290 1.72 -22.12 -4.68
CA ALA A 290 0.41 -22.37 -4.08
C ALA A 290 0.25 -21.69 -2.71
N LEU A 291 1.31 -21.61 -1.90
CA LEU A 291 1.27 -20.95 -0.60
C LEU A 291 1.25 -19.43 -0.68
N LEU A 292 1.82 -18.86 -1.74
CA LEU A 292 1.92 -17.42 -1.95
C LEU A 292 0.88 -16.90 -2.97
N ASP A 293 -0.05 -17.75 -3.39
CA ASP A 293 -1.14 -17.39 -4.31
C ASP A 293 -2.17 -16.52 -3.58
N THR A 294 -2.07 -15.21 -3.80
CA THR A 294 -3.05 -14.21 -3.39
C THR A 294 -3.01 -13.04 -4.34
N GLN A 295 -4.19 -12.49 -4.64
CA GLN A 295 -4.36 -11.34 -5.52
C GLN A 295 -4.63 -10.04 -4.76
N GLU A 296 -4.88 -10.13 -3.46
CA GLU A 296 -5.15 -8.97 -2.60
C GLU A 296 -3.83 -8.48 -1.96
N CYS A 297 -3.43 -7.25 -2.25
CA CYS A 297 -2.27 -6.60 -1.63
C CYS A 297 -2.63 -6.04 -0.23
N SER A 298 -1.64 -5.89 0.65
CA SER A 298 -1.84 -5.24 1.95
C SER A 298 -1.95 -3.72 1.82
N LEU A 299 -2.49 -3.06 2.86
CA LEU A 299 -2.47 -1.61 2.97
C LEU A 299 -1.04 -1.05 2.88
N GLN A 300 -0.04 -1.74 3.43
CA GLN A 300 1.36 -1.35 3.33
C GLN A 300 1.84 -1.29 1.87
N HIS A 301 1.48 -2.27 1.03
CA HIS A 301 1.81 -2.23 -0.41
C HIS A 301 1.22 -1.00 -1.10
N ALA A 302 -0.05 -0.67 -0.84
CA ALA A 302 -0.72 0.48 -1.42
C ALA A 302 -0.12 1.81 -0.95
N LEU A 303 0.23 1.92 0.34
CA LEU A 303 0.91 3.09 0.90
C LEU A 303 2.30 3.28 0.30
N ILE A 304 3.11 2.21 0.23
CA ILE A 304 4.45 2.24 -0.37
C ILE A 304 4.36 2.62 -1.86
N ALA A 305 3.42 2.03 -2.59
CA ALA A 305 3.20 2.37 -4.00
C ALA A 305 2.84 3.85 -4.20
N SER A 306 2.11 4.45 -3.25
CA SER A 306 1.70 5.87 -3.28
C SER A 306 2.84 6.84 -2.92
N ILE A 307 3.95 6.39 -2.30
CA ILE A 307 5.14 7.20 -2.07
C ILE A 307 5.94 7.33 -3.38
N PRO A 308 6.37 8.53 -3.81
CA PRO A 308 7.20 8.69 -5.01
C PRO A 308 8.56 8.01 -4.87
N HIS A 309 8.88 7.09 -5.77
CA HIS A 309 10.19 6.44 -5.92
C HIS A 309 10.30 5.79 -7.29
N GLU A 310 11.52 5.65 -7.79
CA GLU A 310 11.80 5.01 -9.09
C GLU A 310 12.20 3.54 -8.94
N ALA A 311 12.88 3.22 -7.84
CA ALA A 311 13.50 1.92 -7.62
C ALA A 311 12.95 1.24 -6.36
N ALA A 312 12.72 -0.06 -6.46
CA ALA A 312 12.48 -0.93 -5.32
C ALA A 312 13.33 -2.21 -5.44
N VAL A 313 13.71 -2.77 -4.30
CA VAL A 313 14.41 -4.04 -4.17
C VAL A 313 13.60 -4.95 -3.25
N THR A 314 13.53 -6.22 -3.54
CA THR A 314 12.87 -7.18 -2.66
C THR A 314 13.53 -8.55 -2.66
N LEU A 315 13.41 -9.25 -1.52
CA LEU A 315 13.69 -10.67 -1.39
C LEU A 315 12.40 -11.51 -1.52
N ASN A 316 11.22 -10.87 -1.53
CA ASN A 316 9.94 -11.55 -1.59
C ASN A 316 9.71 -12.22 -2.95
N TYR A 317 9.08 -13.38 -2.91
CA TYR A 317 8.74 -14.14 -4.11
C TYR A 317 7.38 -13.73 -4.70
N ASP A 318 6.45 -13.18 -3.87
CA ASP A 318 5.11 -12.75 -4.30
C ASP A 318 5.15 -11.58 -5.28
N THR A 319 4.02 -11.26 -5.91
CA THR A 319 3.86 -10.20 -6.93
C THR A 319 2.98 -9.03 -6.45
N LEU A 320 2.78 -8.91 -5.14
CA LEU A 320 1.83 -7.95 -4.58
C LEU A 320 2.28 -6.50 -4.72
N TYR A 321 3.59 -6.23 -4.58
CA TYR A 321 4.11 -4.89 -4.78
C TYR A 321 3.99 -4.44 -6.24
N GLU A 322 4.26 -5.34 -7.20
CA GLU A 322 4.07 -5.08 -8.63
C GLU A 322 2.63 -4.70 -8.93
N SER A 323 1.69 -5.47 -8.39
CA SER A 323 0.25 -5.24 -8.56
C SER A 323 -0.19 -3.88 -7.98
N ALA A 324 0.24 -3.53 -6.77
CA ALA A 324 -0.05 -2.24 -6.15
C ALA A 324 0.60 -1.08 -6.91
N SER A 325 1.86 -1.22 -7.34
CA SER A 325 2.58 -0.18 -8.07
C SER A 325 2.01 0.08 -9.46
N LYS A 326 1.49 -0.94 -10.13
CA LYS A 326 0.87 -0.83 -11.45
C LYS A 326 -0.33 0.14 -11.45
N VAL A 327 -1.10 0.18 -10.38
CA VAL A 327 -2.22 1.15 -10.24
C VAL A 327 -1.72 2.60 -10.24
N VAL A 328 -0.55 2.83 -9.62
CA VAL A 328 -0.03 4.20 -9.43
C VAL A 328 0.75 4.71 -10.65
N VAL A 329 1.60 3.86 -11.24
CA VAL A 329 2.55 4.29 -12.29
C VAL A 329 2.33 3.63 -13.65
N GLY A 330 1.39 2.70 -13.77
CA GLY A 330 1.22 1.85 -14.93
C GLY A 330 2.24 0.72 -14.96
N ASP A 331 3.12 0.69 -15.97
CA ASP A 331 4.10 -0.39 -16.11
C ASP A 331 5.22 -0.30 -15.08
N VAL A 332 5.54 -1.46 -14.49
CA VAL A 332 6.68 -1.67 -13.60
C VAL A 332 7.62 -2.68 -14.24
N ALA A 333 8.88 -2.32 -14.43
CA ALA A 333 9.89 -3.27 -14.91
C ALA A 333 10.33 -4.19 -13.76
N VAL A 334 10.27 -5.50 -13.94
CA VAL A 334 10.62 -6.49 -12.90
C VAL A 334 11.96 -7.17 -13.27
N LEU A 335 13.02 -6.71 -12.65
CA LEU A 335 14.38 -7.18 -12.93
C LEU A 335 14.72 -8.46 -12.16
N PRO A 336 15.53 -9.35 -12.73
CA PRO A 336 16.21 -9.25 -14.04
C PRO A 336 15.36 -9.72 -15.24
N GLN A 337 14.18 -10.32 -15.02
CA GLN A 337 13.48 -11.06 -16.07
C GLN A 337 12.78 -10.15 -17.08
N GLU A 338 12.27 -9.00 -16.63
CA GLU A 338 11.51 -8.10 -17.47
C GLU A 338 12.13 -6.71 -17.50
N ARG A 339 12.82 -6.42 -18.60
CA ARG A 339 13.44 -5.12 -18.83
C ARG A 339 12.50 -4.23 -19.63
N ASN A 340 12.06 -3.14 -19.01
CA ASN A 340 11.31 -2.09 -19.71
C ASN A 340 11.96 -0.72 -19.45
N PRO A 341 12.79 -0.21 -20.37
CA PRO A 341 13.48 1.07 -20.18
C PRO A 341 12.53 2.28 -20.18
N ARG A 342 11.26 2.11 -20.54
CA ARG A 342 10.23 3.17 -20.50
C ARG A 342 9.41 3.13 -19.21
N ALA A 343 9.55 2.09 -18.39
CA ALA A 343 8.83 2.01 -17.12
C ALA A 343 9.27 3.13 -16.18
N LYS A 344 8.31 3.80 -15.55
CA LYS A 344 8.56 4.86 -14.56
C LYS A 344 9.09 4.30 -13.24
N ARG A 345 8.91 3.00 -13.02
CA ARG A 345 9.32 2.30 -11.80
C ARG A 345 9.89 0.93 -12.16
N TRP A 346 10.89 0.50 -11.41
CA TRP A 346 11.42 -0.84 -11.54
C TRP A 346 11.58 -1.53 -10.17
N LEU A 347 11.43 -2.85 -10.17
CA LEU A 347 11.60 -3.71 -9.01
C LEU A 347 12.70 -4.70 -9.28
N LEU A 348 13.69 -4.81 -8.39
CA LEU A 348 14.72 -5.83 -8.41
C LEU A 348 14.34 -6.97 -7.45
N LYS A 349 14.11 -8.17 -7.99
CA LYS A 349 13.85 -9.38 -7.22
C LYS A 349 15.15 -10.19 -7.05
N LEU A 350 15.79 -10.03 -5.88
CA LEU A 350 17.06 -10.70 -5.60
C LEU A 350 16.94 -12.21 -5.43
N HIS A 351 15.81 -12.70 -4.90
CA HIS A 351 15.60 -14.10 -4.58
C HIS A 351 14.64 -14.82 -5.55
N GLY A 352 14.33 -14.21 -6.70
CA GLY A 352 13.43 -14.79 -7.69
C GLY A 352 11.96 -14.45 -7.50
N CYS A 353 11.07 -15.11 -8.24
CA CYS A 353 9.65 -14.80 -8.30
C CYS A 353 8.83 -16.09 -8.48
N VAL A 354 7.69 -16.20 -7.78
CA VAL A 354 6.80 -17.37 -7.89
C VAL A 354 6.26 -17.62 -9.31
N GLU A 355 6.08 -16.54 -10.09
CA GLU A 355 5.58 -16.68 -11.47
C GLU A 355 6.67 -17.08 -12.46
N ARG A 356 7.93 -16.70 -12.18
CA ARG A 356 9.06 -16.79 -13.12
C ARG A 356 10.12 -17.78 -12.70
N GLY A 357 10.01 -18.33 -11.46
CA GLY A 357 10.97 -19.28 -10.91
C GLY A 357 12.28 -18.66 -10.44
N ASP A 358 13.35 -19.42 -10.49
CA ASP A 358 14.72 -19.06 -10.06
C ASP A 358 14.76 -18.60 -8.59
N LEU A 359 14.07 -19.34 -7.71
CA LEU A 359 13.97 -19.02 -6.28
C LEU A 359 15.30 -19.30 -5.55
N VAL A 360 15.73 -18.40 -4.68
CA VAL A 360 16.85 -18.61 -3.76
C VAL A 360 16.28 -19.05 -2.42
N LEU A 361 16.27 -20.34 -2.13
CA LEU A 361 15.63 -20.90 -0.96
C LEU A 361 16.49 -21.92 -0.23
N THR A 362 17.26 -22.72 -0.96
CA THR A 362 18.11 -23.79 -0.41
C THR A 362 19.53 -23.32 -0.14
N ARG A 363 20.27 -24.03 0.73
CA ARG A 363 21.71 -23.76 0.96
C ARG A 363 22.50 -23.69 -0.35
N LYS A 364 22.20 -24.57 -1.31
CA LYS A 364 22.85 -24.57 -2.63
C LYS A 364 22.62 -23.24 -3.39
N ASP A 365 21.40 -22.69 -3.29
CA ASP A 365 21.07 -21.41 -3.95
C ASP A 365 21.84 -20.26 -3.32
N TYR A 366 21.91 -20.22 -1.98
CA TYR A 366 22.65 -19.20 -1.22
C TYR A 366 24.16 -19.26 -1.51
N LEU A 367 24.77 -20.44 -1.53
CA LEU A 367 26.19 -20.61 -1.84
C LEU A 367 26.55 -20.15 -3.27
N ARG A 368 25.63 -20.30 -4.22
CA ARG A 368 25.79 -19.91 -5.62
C ARG A 368 25.33 -18.48 -5.92
N PHE A 369 24.80 -17.77 -4.93
CA PHE A 369 24.28 -16.42 -5.14
C PHE A 369 25.33 -15.47 -5.72
N GLY A 370 26.53 -15.44 -5.17
CA GLY A 370 27.61 -14.58 -5.65
C GLY A 370 28.01 -14.85 -7.10
N GLU A 371 27.97 -16.12 -7.54
CA GLU A 371 28.32 -16.49 -8.93
C GLU A 371 27.19 -16.11 -9.91
N ARG A 372 25.92 -16.35 -9.53
CA ARG A 372 24.77 -16.21 -10.42
C ARG A 372 24.17 -14.80 -10.44
N ARG A 373 24.33 -14.05 -9.34
CA ARG A 373 23.62 -12.79 -9.09
C ARG A 373 24.54 -11.61 -8.74
N SER A 374 25.82 -11.70 -9.05
CA SER A 374 26.80 -10.63 -8.79
C SER A 374 26.39 -9.29 -9.41
N ALA A 375 25.85 -9.31 -10.64
CA ALA A 375 25.35 -8.09 -11.28
C ALA A 375 24.16 -7.47 -10.54
N LEU A 376 23.26 -8.29 -9.98
CA LEU A 376 22.11 -7.80 -9.19
C LEU A 376 22.60 -7.25 -7.84
N ALA A 377 23.56 -7.91 -7.20
CA ALA A 377 24.21 -7.42 -5.98
C ALA A 377 24.89 -6.05 -6.24
N GLY A 378 25.57 -5.89 -7.37
CA GLY A 378 26.17 -4.62 -7.78
C GLY A 378 25.17 -3.48 -7.95
N ILE A 379 23.94 -3.76 -8.42
CA ILE A 379 22.86 -2.76 -8.46
C ILE A 379 22.49 -2.31 -7.03
N VAL A 380 22.34 -3.25 -6.09
CA VAL A 380 22.02 -2.91 -4.70
C VAL A 380 23.16 -2.13 -4.04
N GLN A 381 24.42 -2.50 -4.28
CA GLN A 381 25.59 -1.74 -3.80
C GLN A 381 25.56 -0.31 -4.32
N ALA A 382 25.32 -0.11 -5.63
CA ALA A 382 25.22 1.22 -6.21
C ALA A 382 24.08 2.06 -5.60
N LEU A 383 22.92 1.44 -5.34
CA LEU A 383 21.78 2.11 -4.69
C LEU A 383 22.10 2.50 -3.24
N LEU A 384 22.77 1.64 -2.47
CA LEU A 384 23.17 1.93 -1.09
C LEU A 384 24.19 3.08 -1.01
N ILE A 385 25.05 3.23 -2.02
CA ILE A 385 26.07 4.29 -2.08
C ILE A 385 25.46 5.63 -2.55
N THR A 386 24.48 5.60 -3.47
CA THR A 386 24.02 6.81 -4.19
C THR A 386 22.66 7.33 -3.74
N LYS A 387 21.88 6.53 -3.01
CA LYS A 387 20.51 6.83 -2.59
C LYS A 387 20.34 6.51 -1.10
N HIS A 388 19.20 6.91 -0.54
CA HIS A 388 18.80 6.50 0.80
C HIS A 388 17.84 5.31 0.72
N MET A 389 18.20 4.18 1.32
CA MET A 389 17.39 2.96 1.27
C MET A 389 16.45 2.88 2.47
N LEU A 390 15.15 2.72 2.22
CA LEU A 390 14.11 2.55 3.24
C LEU A 390 13.72 1.08 3.32
N PHE A 391 14.11 0.42 4.41
CA PHE A 391 13.81 -0.99 4.65
C PHE A 391 12.49 -1.14 5.37
N ILE A 392 11.56 -1.89 4.78
CA ILE A 392 10.20 -2.08 5.28
C ILE A 392 9.88 -3.57 5.34
N GLY A 393 9.45 -4.07 6.52
CA GLY A 393 9.12 -5.48 6.69
C GLY A 393 10.29 -6.43 6.52
N PHE A 394 11.52 -5.94 6.63
CA PHE A 394 12.75 -6.71 6.44
C PHE A 394 13.50 -6.90 7.78
N GLY A 395 13.80 -8.15 8.12
CA GLY A 395 14.39 -8.51 9.41
C GLY A 395 15.91 -8.30 9.52
N MET A 396 16.60 -7.80 8.48
CA MET A 396 18.06 -7.63 8.46
C MET A 396 18.84 -8.91 8.81
N THR A 397 18.33 -10.06 8.37
CA THR A 397 18.94 -11.38 8.71
C THR A 397 19.38 -12.17 7.48
N ASP A 398 19.12 -11.68 6.28
CA ASP A 398 19.48 -12.39 5.05
C ASP A 398 21.00 -12.34 4.80
N PRO A 399 21.70 -13.49 4.69
CA PRO A 399 23.15 -13.52 4.54
C PRO A 399 23.67 -12.88 3.24
N ASN A 400 22.90 -12.96 2.14
CA ASN A 400 23.29 -12.36 0.87
C ASN A 400 23.24 -10.83 0.96
N PHE A 401 22.18 -10.29 1.57
CA PHE A 401 22.06 -8.86 1.80
C PHE A 401 23.14 -8.34 2.77
N LEU A 402 23.38 -9.04 3.88
CA LEU A 402 24.40 -8.64 4.85
C LEU A 402 25.80 -8.61 4.22
N ARG A 403 26.08 -9.53 3.30
CA ARG A 403 27.34 -9.52 2.53
C ARG A 403 27.43 -8.30 1.61
N ILE A 404 26.32 -7.95 0.91
CA ILE A 404 26.26 -6.74 0.07
C ILE A 404 26.50 -5.49 0.91
N LEU A 405 25.88 -5.41 2.10
CA LEU A 405 26.07 -4.29 3.02
C LEU A 405 27.51 -4.17 3.51
N ASP A 406 28.16 -5.29 3.86
CA ASP A 406 29.57 -5.32 4.26
C ASP A 406 30.53 -4.89 3.13
N ASP A 407 30.24 -5.29 1.89
CA ASP A 407 31.01 -4.85 0.72
C ASP A 407 30.90 -3.32 0.52
N VAL A 408 29.72 -2.74 0.76
CA VAL A 408 29.51 -1.27 0.71
C VAL A 408 30.28 -0.58 1.83
N ARG A 409 30.20 -1.09 3.08
CA ARG A 409 30.98 -0.57 4.22
C ARG A 409 32.47 -0.49 3.91
N ARG A 410 33.02 -1.59 3.42
CA ARG A 410 34.44 -1.64 3.03
C ARG A 410 34.83 -0.66 1.92
N SER A 411 33.91 -0.41 0.99
CA SER A 411 34.12 0.52 -0.12
C SER A 411 34.07 1.99 0.30
N LEU A 412 33.24 2.31 1.30
CA LEU A 412 33.12 3.68 1.85
C LEU A 412 34.29 4.02 2.80
N GLY A 413 35.07 3.02 3.21
CA GLY A 413 36.17 3.14 4.17
C GLY A 413 35.66 3.02 5.62
N ASP A 414 36.62 2.71 6.53
CA ASP A 414 36.32 2.69 7.97
C ASP A 414 36.02 4.12 8.46
N VAL A 415 34.75 4.55 8.35
CA VAL A 415 34.22 5.78 8.96
C VAL A 415 34.19 5.65 10.50
N SER A 416 34.82 4.59 11.02
CA SER A 416 34.80 4.14 12.42
C SER A 416 35.42 5.10 13.44
N ASN A 417 36.01 6.23 13.03
CA ASN A 417 36.64 7.16 13.98
C ASN A 417 35.81 8.41 14.32
N GLU A 418 34.72 8.69 13.63
CA GLU A 418 33.77 9.70 14.06
C GLU A 418 32.35 9.21 13.78
N LYS A 419 31.51 9.12 14.82
CA LYS A 419 30.08 8.83 14.73
C LYS A 419 29.34 9.95 13.96
N ASP A 420 29.67 10.16 12.71
CA ASP A 420 28.95 11.08 11.86
C ASP A 420 27.70 10.39 11.26
N LEU A 421 26.71 10.18 12.13
CA LEU A 421 25.35 9.74 11.76
C LEU A 421 24.57 10.81 10.97
N SER A 422 25.25 11.87 10.51
CA SER A 422 24.58 12.93 9.75
C SER A 422 23.97 12.43 8.44
N HIS A 423 24.51 11.33 7.87
CA HIS A 423 24.08 10.80 6.58
C HIS A 423 24.03 9.26 6.56
N PRO A 424 23.10 8.60 7.27
CA PRO A 424 22.96 7.15 7.20
C PRO A 424 22.60 6.71 5.77
N ILE A 425 23.16 5.59 5.33
CA ILE A 425 22.90 5.01 3.99
C ILE A 425 21.45 4.52 3.82
N GLY A 426 20.74 4.33 4.93
CA GLY A 426 19.33 3.92 4.92
C GLY A 426 18.67 4.06 6.28
N THR A 427 17.34 3.83 6.26
CA THR A 427 16.49 3.75 7.46
C THR A 427 15.79 2.40 7.49
N VAL A 428 15.84 1.71 8.63
CA VAL A 428 15.14 0.45 8.87
C VAL A 428 13.92 0.71 9.74
N LEU A 429 12.72 0.39 9.24
CA LEU A 429 11.49 0.49 10.00
C LEU A 429 11.25 -0.81 10.76
N MET A 430 11.25 -0.73 12.08
CA MET A 430 11.03 -1.84 13.00
C MET A 430 9.68 -1.70 13.70
N LEU A 431 8.98 -2.81 13.89
CA LEU A 431 7.73 -2.79 14.66
C LEU A 431 8.00 -2.45 16.12
N ASN A 432 9.04 -3.03 16.70
CA ASN A 432 9.39 -2.88 18.11
C ASN A 432 10.87 -2.53 18.27
N HIS A 433 11.19 -1.82 19.33
CA HIS A 433 12.57 -1.48 19.66
C HIS A 433 13.37 -2.74 20.00
N ASP A 434 14.53 -2.90 19.36
CA ASP A 434 15.49 -3.97 19.60
C ASP A 434 16.89 -3.35 19.82
N PRO A 435 17.32 -3.18 21.08
CA PRO A 435 18.57 -2.50 21.39
C PRO A 435 19.80 -3.22 20.88
N LEU A 436 19.78 -4.57 20.83
CA LEU A 436 20.92 -5.34 20.31
C LEU A 436 21.04 -5.21 18.78
N ARG A 437 19.92 -5.22 18.09
CA ARG A 437 19.89 -5.00 16.64
C ARG A 437 20.30 -3.57 16.28
N ASN A 438 19.87 -2.58 17.07
CA ASN A 438 20.36 -1.21 16.92
C ASN A 438 21.88 -1.15 16.99
N LEU A 439 22.47 -1.77 18.01
CA LEU A 439 23.92 -1.78 18.20
C LEU A 439 24.69 -2.44 17.02
N LEU A 440 24.06 -3.41 16.32
CA LEU A 440 24.66 -4.07 15.15
C LEU A 440 24.73 -3.18 13.90
N PHE A 441 23.81 -2.21 13.77
CA PHE A 441 23.61 -1.46 12.52
C PHE A 441 23.70 0.07 12.70
N ASP A 442 23.83 0.60 13.92
CA ASP A 442 23.79 2.05 14.20
C ASP A 442 24.91 2.88 13.54
N ALA A 443 25.97 2.23 13.08
CA ALA A 443 27.05 2.89 12.34
C ALA A 443 26.66 3.32 10.92
N ASP A 444 25.71 2.61 10.28
CA ASP A 444 25.37 2.81 8.86
C ASP A 444 23.90 3.11 8.61
N LEU A 445 23.03 2.60 9.46
CA LEU A 445 21.59 2.60 9.28
C LEU A 445 20.90 3.28 10.45
N LYS A 446 19.92 4.12 10.14
CA LYS A 446 19.02 4.67 11.15
C LYS A 446 17.93 3.63 11.47
N MET A 447 17.84 3.20 12.73
CA MET A 447 16.81 2.26 13.17
C MET A 447 15.63 3.03 13.76
N GLU A 448 14.47 2.96 13.07
CA GLU A 448 13.22 3.62 13.52
C GLU A 448 12.23 2.60 14.03
N SER A 449 11.88 2.67 15.30
CA SER A 449 10.94 1.75 15.95
C SER A 449 9.56 2.38 16.08
N MET A 450 8.51 1.66 15.67
CA MET A 450 7.13 2.13 15.76
C MET A 450 6.62 2.11 17.21
N ALA A 451 7.14 1.21 18.03
CA ALA A 451 6.82 1.12 19.46
C ALA A 451 8.08 0.86 20.30
N SER A 452 8.09 1.36 21.54
CA SER A 452 9.18 1.18 22.50
C SER A 452 9.26 -0.25 23.04
N ALA A 453 8.13 -0.98 23.09
CA ALA A 453 8.02 -2.37 23.49
C ALA A 453 7.11 -3.13 22.53
N HIS A 454 7.04 -4.46 22.67
CA HIS A 454 6.12 -5.26 21.86
C HIS A 454 4.68 -4.83 22.13
N ALA A 455 4.07 -4.17 21.13
CA ALA A 455 2.72 -3.66 21.21
C ALA A 455 1.88 -4.25 20.06
N PRO A 456 0.62 -4.64 20.32
CA PRO A 456 -0.28 -5.16 19.28
C PRO A 456 -0.48 -4.21 18.10
N ASP A 457 -0.33 -2.91 18.35
CA ASP A 457 -0.58 -1.84 17.38
C ASP A 457 0.65 -1.44 16.54
N SER A 458 1.83 -2.03 16.76
CA SER A 458 3.07 -1.63 16.05
C SER A 458 2.94 -1.70 14.53
N ALA A 459 2.25 -2.70 14.01
CA ALA A 459 2.01 -2.84 12.56
C ALA A 459 1.11 -1.71 12.04
N ARG A 460 0.08 -1.34 12.80
CA ARG A 460 -0.80 -0.21 12.49
C ARG A 460 -0.05 1.13 12.57
N GLN A 461 0.82 1.31 13.56
CA GLN A 461 1.68 2.49 13.67
C GLN A 461 2.61 2.62 12.44
N LEU A 462 3.13 1.50 11.94
CA LEU A 462 3.90 1.48 10.69
C LEU A 462 3.04 1.95 9.49
N GLU A 463 1.79 1.50 9.39
CA GLU A 463 0.87 1.95 8.34
C GLU A 463 0.60 3.46 8.44
N ILE A 464 0.36 3.99 9.65
CA ILE A 464 0.18 5.43 9.89
C ILE A 464 1.45 6.23 9.54
N PHE A 465 2.63 5.69 9.86
CA PHE A 465 3.92 6.29 9.49
C PHE A 465 4.12 6.35 7.98
N LEU A 466 3.83 5.27 7.27
CA LEU A 466 3.89 5.22 5.80
C LEU A 466 2.87 6.16 5.14
N ASP A 467 1.66 6.27 5.71
CA ASP A 467 0.64 7.23 5.24
C ASP A 467 1.11 8.69 5.40
N LEU A 468 1.81 9.02 6.48
CA LEU A 468 2.40 10.34 6.66
C LEU A 468 3.48 10.63 5.60
N ILE A 469 4.35 9.66 5.29
CA ILE A 469 5.35 9.82 4.23
C ILE A 469 4.64 10.03 2.89
N ALA A 470 3.63 9.21 2.57
CA ALA A 470 2.85 9.32 1.34
C ALA A 470 2.17 10.70 1.24
N PHE A 471 1.54 11.17 2.30
CA PHE A 471 0.93 12.50 2.36
C PHE A 471 1.95 13.63 2.12
N ARG A 472 3.06 13.62 2.86
CA ARG A 472 4.09 14.67 2.79
C ARG A 472 4.80 14.70 1.44
N SER A 473 4.86 13.57 0.73
CA SER A 473 5.51 13.45 -0.58
C SER A 473 4.55 13.51 -1.77
N ALA A 474 3.24 13.48 -1.54
CA ALA A 474 2.24 13.49 -2.61
C ALA A 474 2.25 14.80 -3.41
N SER A 475 2.10 14.70 -4.73
CA SER A 475 1.73 15.82 -5.57
C SER A 475 0.24 16.12 -5.38
N THR A 476 -0.09 17.39 -5.16
CA THR A 476 -1.48 17.86 -5.02
C THR A 476 -1.97 18.63 -6.25
N THR A 477 -1.30 18.48 -7.40
CA THR A 477 -1.58 19.28 -8.60
C THR A 477 -1.99 18.45 -9.82
N ALA A 478 -2.08 17.12 -9.70
CA ALA A 478 -2.39 16.23 -10.83
C ALA A 478 -3.75 16.54 -11.49
N PHE A 479 -4.68 17.16 -10.77
CA PHE A 479 -6.00 17.56 -11.26
C PHE A 479 -6.04 18.96 -11.91
N PHE A 480 -4.93 19.69 -11.95
CA PHE A 480 -4.90 21.13 -12.30
C PHE A 480 -5.58 21.46 -13.64
N PHE A 481 -5.45 20.59 -14.64
CA PHE A 481 -6.06 20.78 -15.95
C PHE A 481 -7.44 20.12 -16.12
N ASP A 482 -8.00 19.49 -15.08
CA ASP A 482 -9.32 18.86 -15.12
C ASP A 482 -10.35 19.79 -14.48
N SER A 483 -11.26 20.34 -15.31
CA SER A 483 -12.29 21.29 -14.87
C SER A 483 -13.28 20.72 -13.84
N THR A 484 -13.39 19.39 -13.73
CA THR A 484 -14.23 18.76 -12.70
C THR A 484 -13.73 18.99 -11.28
N TYR A 485 -12.49 19.49 -11.14
CA TYR A 485 -11.84 19.87 -9.88
C TYR A 485 -11.73 21.38 -9.65
N ASP A 486 -12.38 22.22 -10.47
CA ASP A 486 -12.30 23.69 -10.38
C ASP A 486 -12.61 24.26 -9.00
N ALA A 487 -13.46 23.58 -8.23
CA ALA A 487 -13.78 24.01 -6.86
C ALA A 487 -12.58 23.94 -5.89
N LEU A 488 -11.52 23.19 -6.24
CA LEU A 488 -10.28 23.15 -5.46
C LEU A 488 -9.30 24.25 -5.80
N LEU A 489 -9.46 24.91 -6.96
CA LEU A 489 -8.56 25.97 -7.43
C LEU A 489 -9.05 27.36 -6.95
N SER A 490 -8.13 28.20 -6.52
CA SER A 490 -8.38 29.62 -6.34
C SER A 490 -8.71 30.31 -7.67
N ALA A 491 -9.29 31.50 -7.64
CA ALA A 491 -9.58 32.27 -8.85
C ALA A 491 -8.29 32.51 -9.68
N ARG A 492 -7.17 32.82 -9.01
CA ARG A 492 -5.88 33.07 -9.67
C ARG A 492 -5.29 31.79 -10.31
N GLU A 493 -5.46 30.64 -9.68
CA GLU A 493 -5.01 29.35 -10.25
C GLU A 493 -5.83 28.98 -11.48
N ARG A 494 -7.15 29.23 -11.47
CA ARG A 494 -7.99 29.03 -12.66
C ARG A 494 -7.59 29.95 -13.81
N GLU A 495 -7.39 31.26 -13.56
CA GLU A 495 -6.89 32.20 -14.55
C GLU A 495 -5.55 31.74 -15.16
N PHE A 496 -4.64 31.27 -14.31
CA PHE A 496 -3.34 30.77 -14.75
C PHE A 496 -3.49 29.50 -15.62
N ARG A 497 -4.31 28.54 -15.19
CA ARG A 497 -4.61 27.34 -15.98
C ARG A 497 -5.20 27.70 -17.35
N ASP A 498 -6.21 28.59 -17.37
CA ASP A 498 -6.90 28.98 -18.59
C ASP A 498 -5.94 29.71 -19.56
N ALA A 499 -5.04 30.54 -19.03
CA ALA A 499 -3.97 31.16 -19.84
C ALA A 499 -3.01 30.11 -20.43
N LEU A 500 -2.63 29.09 -19.66
CA LEU A 500 -1.79 28.00 -20.17
C LEU A 500 -2.50 27.14 -21.22
N GLN A 501 -3.80 26.86 -21.04
CA GLN A 501 -4.59 26.13 -22.02
C GLN A 501 -4.76 26.92 -23.33
N ASN A 502 -5.01 28.22 -23.24
CA ASN A 502 -5.08 29.11 -24.41
C ASN A 502 -3.75 29.15 -25.17
N LEU A 503 -2.64 29.33 -24.44
CA LEU A 503 -1.31 29.27 -25.05
C LEU A 503 -1.06 27.92 -25.74
N HIS A 504 -1.44 26.83 -25.10
CA HIS A 504 -1.32 25.48 -25.67
C HIS A 504 -2.13 25.32 -26.96
N GLN A 505 -3.35 25.88 -27.02
CA GLN A 505 -4.20 25.83 -28.21
C GLN A 505 -3.67 26.75 -29.33
N GLU A 506 -3.22 27.96 -29.00
CA GLU A 506 -2.70 28.93 -29.98
C GLU A 506 -1.51 28.38 -30.76
N PHE A 507 -0.64 27.62 -30.11
CA PHE A 507 0.54 27.03 -30.73
C PHE A 507 0.35 25.57 -31.19
N ALA A 508 -0.88 25.04 -31.17
CA ALA A 508 -1.15 23.64 -31.51
C ALA A 508 -0.81 23.27 -32.95
N GLU A 509 -0.94 24.20 -33.89
CA GLU A 509 -0.73 23.97 -35.31
C GLU A 509 0.72 24.23 -35.78
N ASP A 510 1.46 25.13 -35.07
CA ASP A 510 2.81 25.57 -35.46
C ASP A 510 3.89 25.08 -34.42
N ARG A 511 3.79 23.86 -33.97
CA ARG A 511 4.69 23.31 -32.92
C ARG A 511 6.12 23.11 -33.46
N PRO A 512 7.11 23.89 -33.05
CA PRO A 512 8.50 23.48 -33.17
C PRO A 512 8.71 22.27 -32.24
N GLU A 513 8.72 21.04 -32.81
CA GLU A 513 8.70 19.77 -32.09
C GLU A 513 9.67 19.73 -30.88
N ASN A 514 10.84 20.32 -31.02
CA ASN A 514 11.86 20.30 -29.97
C ASN A 514 11.58 21.26 -28.79
N ILE A 515 11.10 22.48 -29.08
CA ILE A 515 10.84 23.50 -28.05
C ILE A 515 9.57 23.15 -27.28
N TRP A 516 8.58 22.60 -27.98
CA TRP A 516 7.33 22.19 -27.35
C TRP A 516 7.50 20.98 -26.42
N ALA A 517 8.28 19.99 -26.82
CA ALA A 517 8.62 18.85 -25.98
C ALA A 517 9.38 19.26 -24.70
N GLU A 518 10.27 20.28 -24.78
CA GLU A 518 10.94 20.84 -23.60
C GLU A 518 9.97 21.65 -22.72
N PHE A 519 9.05 22.40 -23.33
CA PHE A 519 7.99 23.10 -22.58
C PHE A 519 7.05 22.11 -21.86
N GLU A 520 6.59 21.05 -22.52
CA GLU A 520 5.80 19.99 -21.89
C GLU A 520 6.56 19.29 -20.74
N LYS A 521 7.86 19.05 -20.91
CA LYS A 521 8.72 18.53 -19.82
C LYS A 521 8.85 19.53 -18.67
N LEU A 522 9.03 20.81 -18.94
CA LEU A 522 9.08 21.86 -17.93
C LEU A 522 7.75 22.00 -17.20
N MET A 523 6.64 21.97 -17.92
CA MET A 523 5.30 22.00 -17.35
C MET A 523 5.05 20.75 -16.48
N ALA A 524 5.38 19.56 -16.98
CA ALA A 524 5.24 18.33 -16.25
C ALA A 524 6.16 18.26 -15.00
N LYS A 525 7.31 18.95 -15.03
CA LYS A 525 8.25 19.03 -13.91
C LYS A 525 7.79 20.06 -12.87
N ASN A 526 7.29 21.20 -13.29
CA ASN A 526 6.86 22.31 -12.40
C ASN A 526 5.44 22.10 -11.84
N ILE A 527 4.64 21.21 -12.43
CA ILE A 527 3.37 20.74 -11.84
C ILE A 527 3.64 19.71 -10.73
N LYS A 528 4.90 19.22 -10.59
CA LYS A 528 5.31 18.29 -9.54
C LYS A 528 5.86 18.98 -8.27
N GLU A 529 6.13 20.29 -8.31
CA GLU A 529 6.50 21.12 -7.15
C GLU A 529 5.27 21.91 -6.64
#